data_0ef2f23d67cf26a5b7f643693957dec4
#
_entry.id   0ef2f23d67cf26a5b7f643693957dec4
#
_cell.length_a   1.000
_cell.length_b   1.000
_cell.length_c   1.000
_cell.angle_alpha   90.00
_cell.angle_beta   90.00
_cell.angle_gamma   90.00
#
_symmetry.space_group_name_H-M   'P 1'
#
loop_
_entity.id
_entity.type
_entity.pdbx_description
1 polymer ?
#
loop_
_entity_poly.entity_id
_entity_poly.type
_entity_poly.pdbx_seq_one_letter_code
_entity_poly.pdbx_strand_id
1 'polypeptide(L)'
;MAGWLASREELTNDQARAVELAPDRNRVFRGGPGSGKTLVLLHRARHLADTLRVRPGRFLVLVYTNALTSFLRAAIAELGIPPEAVRTYDDWCAEHWERFVPAPKPLRGSGVPDFEAIRRGVRQEVLRSRRRRPLYDFVLVDEGQDLDADTFDTLARVSAHVTVALDPQ
;
A
#
# COMPACT_ATOMS: atom_id res chain seq x y z
N MET A 1 -25.81 -4.05 -11.13
CA MET A 1 -24.85 -5.19 -11.20
C MET A 1 -24.27 -5.34 -9.82
N ALA A 2 -24.41 -6.52 -9.20
CA ALA A 2 -23.77 -6.76 -7.90
C ALA A 2 -22.27 -6.60 -8.11
N GLY A 3 -21.64 -5.68 -7.39
CA GLY A 3 -20.19 -5.52 -7.41
C GLY A 3 -19.55 -6.83 -6.95
N TRP A 4 -18.40 -7.20 -7.52
CA TRP A 4 -17.64 -8.37 -7.06
C TRP A 4 -17.06 -8.15 -5.64
N LEU A 5 -17.09 -6.92 -5.16
CA LEU A 5 -16.66 -6.55 -3.83
C LEU A 5 -17.80 -6.87 -2.86
N ALA A 6 -17.58 -7.85 -1.98
CA ALA A 6 -18.52 -8.13 -0.89
C ALA A 6 -18.72 -6.87 -0.03
N SER A 7 -19.95 -6.61 0.34
CA SER A 7 -20.29 -5.51 1.23
C SER A 7 -19.67 -5.74 2.62
N ARG A 8 -19.59 -4.70 3.45
CA ARG A 8 -19.06 -4.84 4.83
C ARG A 8 -19.88 -5.84 5.67
N GLU A 9 -21.16 -5.97 5.38
CA GLU A 9 -22.09 -6.86 6.08
C GLU A 9 -21.90 -8.34 5.70
N GLU A 10 -21.26 -8.60 4.56
CA GLU A 10 -20.93 -9.95 4.08
C GLU A 10 -19.56 -10.46 4.59
N LEU A 11 -18.80 -9.62 5.31
CA LEU A 11 -17.55 -10.04 5.92
C LEU A 11 -17.79 -11.04 7.04
N THR A 12 -16.93 -12.06 7.12
CA THR A 12 -16.93 -12.94 8.29
C THR A 12 -16.53 -12.17 9.54
N ASN A 13 -16.87 -12.71 10.71
CA ASN A 13 -16.50 -12.08 12.00
C ASN A 13 -15.00 -11.83 12.13
N ASP A 14 -14.15 -12.73 11.64
CA ASP A 14 -12.69 -12.56 11.71
C ASP A 14 -12.21 -11.48 10.73
N GLN A 15 -12.78 -11.42 9.52
CA GLN A 15 -12.50 -10.36 8.56
C GLN A 15 -12.93 -8.99 9.10
N ALA A 16 -14.13 -8.88 9.67
CA ALA A 16 -14.63 -7.64 10.26
C ALA A 16 -13.73 -7.16 11.43
N ARG A 17 -13.32 -8.07 12.32
CA ARG A 17 -12.35 -7.77 13.38
C ARG A 17 -11.01 -7.29 12.84
N ALA A 18 -10.50 -7.92 11.78
CA ALA A 18 -9.24 -7.51 11.15
C ALA A 18 -9.33 -6.10 10.54
N VAL A 19 -10.46 -5.76 9.93
CA VAL A 19 -10.74 -4.40 9.42
C VAL A 19 -10.65 -3.36 10.55
N GLU A 20 -11.20 -3.66 11.72
CA GLU A 20 -11.37 -2.72 12.85
C GLU A 20 -10.17 -2.63 13.80
N LEU A 21 -9.12 -3.45 13.61
CA LEU A 21 -7.93 -3.37 14.47
C LEU A 21 -7.37 -1.96 14.53
N ALA A 22 -7.11 -1.48 15.73
CA ALA A 22 -6.55 -0.15 15.98
C ALA A 22 -5.21 0.05 15.24
N PRO A 23 -4.96 1.26 14.66
CA PRO A 23 -3.72 1.58 13.95
C PRO A 23 -2.60 2.05 14.90
N ASP A 24 -2.57 1.52 16.13
CA ASP A 24 -1.61 1.85 17.18
C ASP A 24 -0.22 1.21 16.98
N ARG A 25 -0.14 0.24 16.08
CA ARG A 25 1.08 -0.49 15.70
C ARG A 25 0.95 -1.09 14.31
N ASN A 26 2.07 -1.50 13.72
CA ASN A 26 2.05 -2.27 12.48
C ASN A 26 1.33 -3.61 12.68
N ARG A 27 0.63 -4.07 11.64
CA ARG A 27 -0.18 -5.28 11.65
C ARG A 27 0.22 -6.23 10.53
N VAL A 28 0.10 -7.51 10.78
CA VAL A 28 0.27 -8.55 9.77
C VAL A 28 -0.97 -9.43 9.78
N PHE A 29 -1.60 -9.55 8.62
CA PHE A 29 -2.71 -10.45 8.37
C PHE A 29 -2.18 -11.68 7.63
N ARG A 30 -2.44 -12.86 8.17
CA ARG A 30 -2.08 -14.12 7.52
C ARG A 30 -3.35 -14.88 7.18
N GLY A 31 -3.40 -15.39 5.95
CA GLY A 31 -4.53 -16.21 5.50
C GLY A 31 -4.18 -16.92 4.21
N GLY A 32 -4.66 -18.14 4.04
CA GLY A 32 -4.43 -18.91 2.81
C GLY A 32 -5.02 -18.25 1.56
N PRO A 33 -4.72 -18.79 0.38
CA PRO A 33 -5.34 -18.34 -0.87
C PRO A 33 -6.85 -18.35 -0.76
N GLY A 34 -7.51 -17.30 -1.28
CA GLY A 34 -8.97 -17.18 -1.24
C GLY A 34 -9.58 -16.80 0.12
N SER A 35 -8.79 -16.56 1.17
CA SER A 35 -9.30 -16.15 2.49
C SER A 35 -9.85 -14.71 2.54
N GLY A 36 -9.77 -13.96 1.44
CA GLY A 36 -10.28 -12.59 1.35
C GLY A 36 -9.34 -11.51 1.90
N LYS A 37 -8.03 -11.75 1.97
CA LYS A 37 -7.04 -10.77 2.47
C LYS A 37 -7.13 -9.43 1.78
N THR A 38 -7.16 -9.42 0.45
CA THR A 38 -7.31 -8.20 -0.34
C THR A 38 -8.61 -7.47 0.00
N LEU A 39 -9.72 -8.21 0.14
CA LEU A 39 -11.01 -7.64 0.55
C LEU A 39 -10.90 -6.97 1.92
N VAL A 40 -10.29 -7.63 2.90
CA VAL A 40 -10.05 -7.09 4.25
C VAL A 40 -9.20 -5.81 4.18
N LEU A 41 -8.13 -5.79 3.36
CA LEU A 41 -7.31 -4.59 3.19
C LEU A 41 -8.09 -3.42 2.60
N LEU A 42 -8.95 -3.65 1.61
CA LEU A 42 -9.76 -2.59 1.00
C LEU A 42 -10.77 -2.00 2.00
N HIS A 43 -11.50 -2.84 2.71
CA HIS A 43 -12.39 -2.38 3.78
C HIS A 43 -11.64 -1.68 4.92
N ARG A 44 -10.44 -2.16 5.25
CA ARG A 44 -9.58 -1.51 6.24
C ARG A 44 -9.11 -0.14 5.75
N ALA A 45 -8.76 0.01 4.46
CA ALA A 45 -8.40 1.30 3.89
C ALA A 45 -9.52 2.33 4.10
N ARG A 46 -10.76 1.94 3.80
CA ARG A 46 -11.93 2.79 4.04
C ARG A 46 -12.13 3.08 5.51
N HIS A 47 -12.12 2.04 6.35
CA HIS A 47 -12.31 2.20 7.80
C HIS A 47 -11.28 3.15 8.42
N LEU A 48 -10.00 2.99 8.08
CA LEU A 48 -8.93 3.85 8.61
C LEU A 48 -9.04 5.29 8.05
N ALA A 49 -9.36 5.45 6.77
CA ALA A 49 -9.53 6.76 6.17
C ALA A 49 -10.65 7.56 6.88
N ASP A 50 -11.77 6.91 7.18
CA ASP A 50 -12.89 7.53 7.90
C ASP A 50 -12.56 7.79 9.37
N THR A 51 -12.07 6.77 10.07
CA THR A 51 -11.81 6.85 11.53
C THR A 51 -10.72 7.88 11.85
N LEU A 52 -9.66 7.93 11.06
CA LEU A 52 -8.55 8.86 11.24
C LEU A 52 -8.78 10.20 10.52
N ARG A 53 -9.88 10.34 9.76
CA ARG A 53 -10.20 11.52 8.93
C ARG A 53 -9.02 11.88 7.99
N VAL A 54 -8.48 10.85 7.33
CA VAL A 54 -7.29 10.99 6.49
C VAL A 54 -7.63 11.69 5.19
N ARG A 55 -6.84 12.69 4.82
CA ARG A 55 -6.99 13.39 3.54
C ARG A 55 -6.53 12.51 2.38
N PRO A 56 -7.11 12.69 1.17
CA PRO A 56 -6.57 12.07 -0.04
C PRO A 56 -5.06 12.31 -0.19
N GLY A 57 -4.33 11.29 -0.66
CA GLY A 57 -2.87 11.36 -0.80
C GLY A 57 -2.06 11.12 0.48
N ARG A 58 -2.72 10.94 1.64
CA ARG A 58 -2.07 10.65 2.91
C ARG A 58 -2.07 9.18 3.29
N PHE A 59 -2.51 8.29 2.41
CA PHE A 59 -2.43 6.85 2.57
C PHE A 59 -2.19 6.15 1.23
N LEU A 60 -1.69 4.92 1.30
CA LEU A 60 -1.43 4.07 0.14
C LEU A 60 -1.96 2.66 0.36
N VAL A 61 -2.38 2.04 -0.74
CA VAL A 61 -2.61 0.60 -0.86
C VAL A 61 -1.65 0.07 -1.92
N LEU A 62 -0.64 -0.66 -1.50
CA LEU A 62 0.37 -1.22 -2.38
C LEU A 62 -0.02 -2.64 -2.78
N VAL A 63 0.03 -2.90 -4.08
CA VAL A 63 -0.27 -4.18 -4.70
C VAL A 63 0.89 -4.64 -5.58
N TYR A 64 0.97 -5.94 -5.84
CA TYR A 64 2.14 -6.50 -6.53
C TYR A 64 2.16 -6.24 -8.03
N THR A 65 1.01 -6.26 -8.72
CA THR A 65 0.95 -6.15 -10.19
C THR A 65 0.10 -4.99 -10.69
N ASN A 66 0.45 -4.46 -11.88
CA ASN A 66 -0.34 -3.43 -12.55
C ASN A 66 -1.73 -3.91 -12.97
N ALA A 67 -1.90 -5.19 -13.34
CA ALA A 67 -3.19 -5.76 -13.67
C ALA A 67 -4.12 -5.75 -12.45
N LEU A 68 -3.61 -6.15 -11.27
CA LEU A 68 -4.34 -6.09 -10.01
C LEU A 68 -4.65 -4.65 -9.61
N THR A 69 -3.73 -3.71 -9.86
CA THR A 69 -3.92 -2.29 -9.60
C THR A 69 -5.16 -1.75 -10.32
N SER A 70 -5.31 -2.02 -11.61
CA SER A 70 -6.45 -1.54 -12.41
C SER A 70 -7.78 -2.11 -11.93
N PHE A 71 -7.79 -3.40 -11.57
CA PHE A 71 -8.96 -4.08 -11.03
C PHE A 71 -9.36 -3.51 -9.65
N LEU A 72 -8.40 -3.34 -8.76
CA LEU A 72 -8.64 -2.83 -7.42
C LEU A 72 -9.02 -1.35 -7.39
N ARG A 73 -8.56 -0.53 -8.34
CA ARG A 73 -8.98 0.87 -8.46
C ARG A 73 -10.48 1.01 -8.69
N ALA A 74 -11.08 0.13 -9.49
CA ALA A 74 -12.52 0.11 -9.68
C ALA A 74 -13.26 -0.21 -8.38
N ALA A 75 -12.84 -1.24 -7.67
CA ALA A 75 -13.41 -1.64 -6.39
C ALA A 75 -13.28 -0.56 -5.30
N ILE A 76 -12.11 0.04 -5.22
CA ILE A 76 -11.84 1.11 -4.26
C ILE A 76 -12.70 2.33 -4.53
N ALA A 77 -12.98 2.66 -5.79
CA ALA A 77 -13.89 3.74 -6.14
C ALA A 77 -15.31 3.48 -5.61
N GLU A 78 -15.80 2.23 -5.65
CA GLU A 78 -17.09 1.84 -5.04
C GLU A 78 -17.09 2.06 -3.51
N LEU A 79 -15.93 1.90 -2.85
CA LEU A 79 -15.77 2.21 -1.42
C LEU A 79 -15.56 3.70 -1.14
N GLY A 80 -15.58 4.56 -2.17
CA GLY A 80 -15.33 6.00 -2.02
C GLY A 80 -13.89 6.35 -1.65
N ILE A 81 -12.93 5.48 -2.00
CA ILE A 81 -11.50 5.72 -1.83
C ILE A 81 -10.91 6.21 -3.15
N PRO A 82 -10.02 7.23 -3.14
CA PRO A 82 -9.39 7.73 -4.35
C PRO A 82 -8.60 6.63 -5.08
N PRO A 83 -8.86 6.38 -6.37
CA PRO A 83 -8.17 5.32 -7.12
C PRO A 83 -6.65 5.46 -7.18
N GLU A 84 -6.15 6.70 -7.09
CA GLU A 84 -4.73 7.02 -7.04
C GLU A 84 -4.04 6.56 -5.75
N ALA A 85 -4.80 6.19 -4.71
CA ALA A 85 -4.24 5.59 -3.51
C ALA A 85 -3.72 4.16 -3.75
N VAL A 86 -4.16 3.47 -4.84
CA VAL A 86 -3.71 2.12 -5.20
C VAL A 86 -2.57 2.20 -6.20
N ARG A 87 -1.42 1.61 -5.86
CA ARG A 87 -0.20 1.64 -6.67
C ARG A 87 0.58 0.34 -6.54
N THR A 88 1.46 0.08 -7.50
CA THR A 88 2.57 -0.86 -7.27
C THR A 88 3.67 -0.17 -6.46
N TYR A 89 4.54 -0.97 -5.84
CA TYR A 89 5.71 -0.42 -5.14
C TYR A 89 6.65 0.32 -6.11
N ASP A 90 6.78 -0.16 -7.34
CA ASP A 90 7.60 0.48 -8.37
C ASP A 90 7.04 1.82 -8.82
N ASP A 91 5.72 1.93 -9.05
CA ASP A 91 5.08 3.19 -9.38
C ASP A 91 5.25 4.21 -8.24
N TRP A 92 5.09 3.75 -7.00
CA TRP A 92 5.33 4.60 -5.84
C TRP A 92 6.78 5.07 -5.75
N CYS A 93 7.76 4.19 -5.96
CA CYS A 93 9.17 4.55 -5.97
C CYS A 93 9.49 5.57 -7.09
N ALA A 94 8.93 5.38 -8.29
CA ALA A 94 9.15 6.27 -9.41
C ALA A 94 8.61 7.69 -9.13
N GLU A 95 7.42 7.80 -8.52
CA GLU A 95 6.84 9.08 -8.13
C GLU A 95 7.60 9.72 -6.95
N HIS A 96 7.97 8.91 -5.95
CA HIS A 96 8.79 9.37 -4.82
C HIS A 96 10.13 9.95 -5.31
N TRP A 97 10.75 9.28 -6.29
CA TRP A 97 11.98 9.78 -6.92
C TRP A 97 11.78 11.17 -7.52
N GLU A 98 10.76 11.35 -8.37
CA GLU A 98 10.47 12.63 -9.00
C GLU A 98 10.24 13.76 -8.00
N ARG A 99 9.66 13.42 -6.86
CA ARG A 99 9.29 14.41 -5.85
C ARG A 99 10.43 14.78 -4.90
N PHE A 100 11.33 13.85 -4.60
CA PHE A 100 12.28 14.03 -3.50
C PHE A 100 13.74 13.79 -3.83
N VAL A 101 14.06 13.15 -4.96
CA VAL A 101 15.43 12.90 -5.37
C VAL A 101 15.84 13.91 -6.44
N PRO A 102 16.80 14.81 -6.16
CA PRO A 102 17.20 15.87 -7.10
C PRO A 102 18.16 15.35 -8.18
N ALA A 103 17.77 14.29 -8.87
CA ALA A 103 18.53 13.67 -9.95
C ALA A 103 17.57 13.04 -10.98
N PRO A 104 17.94 12.93 -12.25
CA PRO A 104 17.14 12.20 -13.22
C PRO A 104 16.99 10.74 -12.83
N LYS A 105 15.82 10.15 -13.16
CA LYS A 105 15.59 8.73 -12.90
C LYS A 105 16.60 7.86 -13.65
N PRO A 106 17.18 6.85 -13.00
CA PRO A 106 18.06 5.89 -13.65
C PRO A 106 17.35 5.13 -14.78
N LEU A 107 18.00 5.02 -15.92
CA LEU A 107 17.54 4.24 -17.07
C LEU A 107 18.53 3.14 -17.36
N ARG A 108 18.05 1.99 -17.83
CA ARG A 108 18.86 0.94 -18.45
C ARG A 108 19.24 1.36 -19.88
N GLY A 109 20.20 0.69 -20.48
CA GLY A 109 20.70 1.00 -21.82
C GLY A 109 19.64 1.03 -22.94
N SER A 110 18.45 0.48 -22.70
CA SER A 110 17.27 0.54 -23.58
C SER A 110 16.38 1.78 -23.40
N GLY A 111 16.73 2.70 -22.49
CA GLY A 111 15.89 3.86 -22.13
C GLY A 111 14.70 3.51 -21.20
N VAL A 112 14.61 2.28 -20.73
CA VAL A 112 13.59 1.83 -19.78
C VAL A 112 14.03 2.17 -18.34
N PRO A 113 13.12 2.57 -17.42
CA PRO A 113 13.46 2.80 -16.03
C PRO A 113 14.17 1.62 -15.37
N ASP A 114 15.27 1.88 -14.69
CA ASP A 114 15.95 0.90 -13.84
C ASP A 114 15.32 0.90 -12.44
N PHE A 115 14.25 0.11 -12.29
CA PHE A 115 13.49 0.06 -11.04
C PHE A 115 14.34 -0.37 -9.84
N GLU A 116 15.35 -1.23 -10.03
CA GLU A 116 16.24 -1.63 -8.94
C GLU A 116 17.08 -0.45 -8.44
N ALA A 117 17.66 0.31 -9.36
CA ALA A 117 18.41 1.53 -9.01
C ALA A 117 17.48 2.61 -8.40
N ILE A 118 16.25 2.74 -8.91
CA ILE A 118 15.23 3.66 -8.37
C ILE A 118 14.88 3.27 -6.94
N ARG A 119 14.56 2.01 -6.66
CA ARG A 119 14.25 1.51 -5.29
C ARG A 119 15.39 1.79 -4.31
N ARG A 120 16.65 1.51 -4.71
CA ARG A 120 17.82 1.79 -3.87
C ARG A 120 17.97 3.28 -3.58
N GLY A 121 17.80 4.14 -4.58
CA GLY A 121 17.92 5.59 -4.40
C GLY A 121 16.80 6.16 -3.53
N VAL A 122 15.57 5.70 -3.71
CA VAL A 122 14.43 6.07 -2.83
C VAL A 122 14.71 5.66 -1.39
N ARG A 123 15.17 4.42 -1.16
CA ARG A 123 15.55 3.97 0.18
C ARG A 123 16.61 4.87 0.80
N GLN A 124 17.67 5.22 0.04
CA GLN A 124 18.72 6.12 0.54
C GLN A 124 18.18 7.52 0.87
N GLU A 125 17.28 8.06 0.04
CA GLU A 125 16.62 9.34 0.33
C GLU A 125 15.81 9.26 1.62
N VAL A 126 14.99 8.22 1.78
CA VAL A 126 14.16 8.00 2.96
C VAL A 126 15.01 7.87 4.23
N LEU A 127 16.13 7.12 4.17
CA LEU A 127 17.04 6.95 5.30
C LEU A 127 17.74 8.26 5.72
N ARG A 128 18.03 9.15 4.76
CA ARG A 128 18.67 10.46 5.01
C ARG A 128 17.67 11.55 5.39
N SER A 129 16.39 11.30 5.10
CA SER A 129 15.33 12.29 5.33
C SER A 129 15.17 12.60 6.82
N ARG A 130 15.13 13.89 7.16
CA ARG A 130 14.84 14.39 8.51
C ARG A 130 13.41 14.87 8.66
N ARG A 131 12.46 14.21 7.96
CA ARG A 131 11.05 14.57 8.04
C ARG A 131 10.55 14.40 9.48
N ARG A 132 9.94 15.46 10.02
CA ARG A 132 9.35 15.42 11.36
C ARG A 132 8.04 14.64 11.43
N ARG A 133 7.38 14.44 10.29
CA ARG A 133 6.10 13.73 10.18
C ARG A 133 6.18 12.73 9.02
N PRO A 134 5.55 11.58 9.15
CA PRO A 134 5.48 10.61 8.07
C PRO A 134 4.71 11.21 6.87
N LEU A 135 5.04 10.74 5.67
CA LEU A 135 4.34 11.13 4.43
C LEU A 135 2.91 10.58 4.42
N TYR A 136 2.70 9.42 5.03
CA TYR A 136 1.43 8.72 5.06
C TYR A 136 0.97 8.44 6.48
N ASP A 137 -0.31 8.56 6.70
CA ASP A 137 -0.92 8.19 7.99
C ASP A 137 -1.04 6.67 8.11
N PHE A 138 -1.22 5.98 6.98
CA PHE A 138 -1.06 4.53 6.90
C PHE A 138 -0.69 4.05 5.49
N VAL A 139 -0.07 2.87 5.44
CA VAL A 139 0.20 2.11 4.21
C VAL A 139 -0.33 0.70 4.39
N LEU A 140 -1.08 0.21 3.42
CA LEU A 140 -1.55 -1.16 3.36
C LEU A 140 -0.82 -1.89 2.24
N VAL A 141 -0.38 -3.12 2.49
CA VAL A 141 0.42 -3.92 1.54
C VAL A 141 -0.28 -5.24 1.31
N ASP A 142 -0.66 -5.50 0.08
CA ASP A 142 -1.14 -6.81 -0.37
C ASP A 142 0.02 -7.67 -0.88
N GLU A 143 -0.10 -9.00 -0.75
CA GLU A 143 0.93 -9.97 -1.17
C GLU A 143 2.33 -9.65 -0.59
N GLY A 144 2.37 -9.34 0.71
CA GLY A 144 3.59 -8.90 1.39
C GLY A 144 4.76 -9.89 1.34
N GLN A 145 4.51 -11.19 1.08
CA GLN A 145 5.57 -12.20 0.91
C GLN A 145 6.45 -11.94 -0.32
N ASP A 146 6.00 -11.14 -1.28
CA ASP A 146 6.73 -10.80 -2.49
C ASP A 146 7.67 -9.58 -2.31
N LEU A 147 7.65 -8.95 -1.13
CA LEU A 147 8.46 -7.80 -0.80
C LEU A 147 9.60 -8.15 0.16
N ASP A 148 10.74 -7.51 -0.02
CA ASP A 148 11.91 -7.70 0.83
C ASP A 148 11.88 -6.84 2.11
N ALA A 149 12.79 -7.15 3.03
CA ALA A 149 12.90 -6.44 4.31
C ALA A 149 13.24 -4.95 4.13
N ASP A 150 14.02 -4.59 3.11
CA ASP A 150 14.39 -3.21 2.80
C ASP A 150 13.20 -2.37 2.37
N THR A 151 12.26 -3.00 1.63
CA THR A 151 10.98 -2.40 1.26
C THR A 151 10.14 -2.10 2.50
N PHE A 152 10.01 -3.06 3.43
CA PHE A 152 9.25 -2.85 4.67
C PHE A 152 9.88 -1.77 5.55
N ASP A 153 11.21 -1.75 5.72
CA ASP A 153 11.90 -0.67 6.46
C ASP A 153 11.63 0.71 5.82
N THR A 154 11.66 0.79 4.49
CA THR A 154 11.35 2.01 3.76
C THR A 154 9.91 2.48 4.01
N LEU A 155 8.93 1.56 3.89
CA LEU A 155 7.52 1.87 4.11
C LEU A 155 7.23 2.29 5.56
N ALA A 156 7.84 1.62 6.55
CA ALA A 156 7.70 1.96 7.96
C ALA A 156 8.25 3.35 8.31
N ARG A 157 9.23 3.86 7.55
CA ARG A 157 9.80 5.20 7.76
C ARG A 157 8.98 6.30 7.11
N VAL A 158 8.23 6.00 6.06
CA VAL A 158 7.39 6.99 5.37
C VAL A 158 5.95 7.01 5.86
N SER A 159 5.55 6.08 6.71
CA SER A 159 4.17 5.97 7.23
C SER A 159 4.12 5.89 8.76
N ALA A 160 3.01 6.33 9.34
CA ALA A 160 2.76 6.19 10.77
C ALA A 160 2.33 4.75 11.15
N HIS A 161 1.75 4.01 10.19
CA HIS A 161 1.24 2.67 10.39
C HIS A 161 1.33 1.87 9.10
N VAL A 162 1.78 0.61 9.18
CA VAL A 162 1.79 -0.35 8.07
C VAL A 162 0.93 -1.56 8.43
N THR A 163 0.02 -1.94 7.55
CA THR A 163 -0.66 -3.25 7.61
C THR A 163 -0.24 -4.07 6.41
N VAL A 164 0.17 -5.30 6.63
CA VAL A 164 0.62 -6.23 5.60
C VAL A 164 -0.29 -7.44 5.57
N ALA A 165 -0.80 -7.79 4.41
CA ALA A 165 -1.43 -9.08 4.15
C ALA A 165 -0.45 -10.00 3.43
N LEU A 166 -0.35 -11.24 3.89
CA LEU A 166 0.55 -12.22 3.29
C LEU A 166 -0.01 -13.64 3.38
N ASP A 167 0.40 -14.46 2.42
CA ASP A 167 0.13 -15.88 2.45
C ASP A 167 1.08 -16.57 3.45
N PRO A 168 0.60 -17.55 4.22
CA PRO A 168 1.48 -18.41 4.98
C PRO A 168 2.31 -19.24 4.00
N GLN A 169 3.62 -19.19 4.14
CA GLN A 169 4.53 -20.14 3.49
C GLN A 169 4.50 -21.46 4.22
#